data_b8335264c7dc52ee0f54ad3cb2b7e452
#
_entry.id   b8335264c7dc52ee0f54ad3cb2b7e452
#
_cell.length_a   1.000
_cell.length_b   1.000
_cell.length_c   1.000
_cell.angle_alpha   90.00
_cell.angle_beta   90.00
_cell.angle_gamma   90.00
#
_symmetry.space_group_name_H-M   'P 1'
#
loop_
_entity.id
_entity.type
_entity.pdbx_description
1 polymer ?
#
loop_
_entity_poly.entity_id
_entity_poly.type
_entity_poly.pdbx_seq_one_letter_code
_entity_poly.pdbx_strand_id
1 'polypeptide(L)'
;PTAPGIAGRKTFRLPRPLPSAKRAGMARQLPYPTIYEIFTRFRDAEAEPKGELEHVSAYTLVVAVALSAQATDAGVNKATRALFKIADTPEKMLSLGEEGVIEHIKTIGLFRNKAKNVIKLSQKLVDEFDGQVPSSRAALQSLPGVGRKTANVVLNMWFKHPAQAVDTHIFRVGNRTGIAPGKDVDAVERAIEDHIPAEFQQPAHHWLILHGRYTCVARKPKCNACLIRDLCSFEDKTP
;
A
#
# COMPACT_ATOMS: atom_id res chain seq x y z
N PRO A 1 6.21 59.96 -14.89
CA PRO A 1 6.58 58.86 -14.02
C PRO A 1 5.76 57.62 -14.43
N THR A 2 6.46 56.74 -15.07
CA THR A 2 5.93 55.50 -15.66
C THR A 2 5.92 54.41 -14.61
N ALA A 3 4.81 53.70 -14.46
CA ALA A 3 4.64 52.57 -13.60
C ALA A 3 5.41 51.33 -14.12
N PRO A 4 5.98 50.45 -13.25
CA PRO A 4 6.67 49.26 -13.71
C PRO A 4 5.69 48.12 -14.09
N GLY A 5 6.00 47.43 -15.18
CA GLY A 5 5.22 46.38 -15.75
C GLY A 5 5.14 45.13 -14.89
N ILE A 6 3.96 44.51 -14.93
CA ILE A 6 3.62 43.27 -14.25
C ILE A 6 4.29 42.10 -14.99
N ALA A 7 5.26 41.47 -14.35
CA ALA A 7 5.95 40.28 -14.85
C ALA A 7 5.01 39.07 -14.99
N GLY A 8 5.19 38.31 -16.08
CA GLY A 8 4.32 37.28 -16.60
C GLY A 8 3.98 36.17 -15.60
N ARG A 9 2.69 35.86 -15.53
CA ARG A 9 2.14 34.65 -14.90
C ARG A 9 2.61 33.43 -15.70
N LYS A 10 3.46 32.61 -15.08
CA LYS A 10 3.75 31.27 -15.58
C LYS A 10 2.48 30.43 -15.48
N THR A 11 1.84 30.16 -16.61
CA THR A 11 0.73 29.22 -16.69
C THR A 11 1.24 27.82 -16.38
N PHE A 12 0.80 27.28 -15.26
CA PHE A 12 1.03 25.88 -14.89
C PHE A 12 0.23 25.00 -15.85
N ARG A 13 0.91 24.39 -16.82
CA ARG A 13 0.30 23.40 -17.71
C ARG A 13 0.09 22.11 -16.91
N LEU A 14 -1.17 21.77 -16.66
CA LEU A 14 -1.54 20.45 -16.15
C LEU A 14 -0.98 19.37 -17.10
N PRO A 15 -0.42 18.27 -16.57
CA PRO A 15 0.04 17.18 -17.41
C PRO A 15 -1.11 16.65 -18.24
N ARG A 16 -0.85 16.37 -19.53
CA ARG A 16 -1.82 15.79 -20.45
C ARG A 16 -2.44 14.55 -19.81
N PRO A 17 -3.78 14.39 -19.85
CA PRO A 17 -4.40 13.14 -19.45
C PRO A 17 -3.81 12.01 -20.28
N LEU A 18 -3.42 10.92 -19.61
CA LEU A 18 -2.97 9.71 -20.27
C LEU A 18 -4.03 9.28 -21.30
N PRO A 19 -3.62 8.77 -22.48
CA PRO A 19 -4.56 8.32 -23.49
C PRO A 19 -5.54 7.35 -22.85
N SER A 20 -6.83 7.61 -23.06
CA SER A 20 -7.92 6.76 -22.58
C SER A 20 -7.61 5.31 -22.97
N ALA A 21 -7.21 4.50 -22.00
CA ALA A 21 -7.30 3.06 -22.15
C ALA A 21 -8.74 2.80 -22.61
N LYS A 22 -8.92 2.18 -23.78
CA LYS A 22 -10.20 1.63 -24.20
C LYS A 22 -10.78 1.00 -22.95
N ARG A 23 -12.02 1.34 -22.56
CA ARG A 23 -12.72 0.72 -21.45
C ARG A 23 -12.72 -0.79 -21.72
N ALA A 24 -11.71 -1.48 -21.24
CA ALA A 24 -11.78 -2.91 -21.07
C ALA A 24 -12.97 -3.11 -20.13
N GLY A 25 -14.02 -3.75 -20.59
CA GLY A 25 -15.16 -4.08 -19.74
C GLY A 25 -14.59 -4.73 -18.47
N MET A 26 -15.16 -4.39 -17.30
CA MET A 26 -14.72 -5.05 -16.06
C MET A 26 -14.77 -6.56 -16.28
N ALA A 27 -13.69 -7.27 -15.96
CA ALA A 27 -13.68 -8.71 -16.07
C ALA A 27 -14.84 -9.28 -15.23
N ARG A 28 -15.44 -10.36 -15.72
CA ARG A 28 -16.46 -11.07 -14.95
C ARG A 28 -15.80 -11.72 -13.75
N GLN A 29 -16.49 -11.69 -12.60
CA GLN A 29 -16.07 -12.39 -11.38
C GLN A 29 -15.85 -13.88 -11.68
N LEU A 30 -14.69 -14.42 -11.30
CA LEU A 30 -14.39 -15.84 -11.43
C LEU A 30 -15.25 -16.69 -10.48
N PRO A 31 -15.60 -17.93 -10.86
CA PRO A 31 -16.29 -18.86 -9.98
C PRO A 31 -15.43 -19.20 -8.74
N TYR A 32 -16.10 -19.49 -7.62
CA TYR A 32 -15.43 -19.84 -6.36
C TYR A 32 -14.39 -20.98 -6.49
N PRO A 33 -14.66 -22.10 -7.19
CA PRO A 33 -13.66 -23.16 -7.35
C PRO A 33 -12.39 -22.69 -8.08
N THR A 34 -12.54 -21.77 -9.05
CA THR A 34 -11.40 -21.19 -9.78
C THR A 34 -10.58 -20.27 -8.87
N ILE A 35 -11.25 -19.46 -8.05
CA ILE A 35 -10.58 -18.61 -7.06
C ILE A 35 -9.85 -19.48 -6.04
N TYR A 36 -10.48 -20.53 -5.53
CA TYR A 36 -9.86 -21.47 -4.60
C TYR A 36 -8.57 -22.07 -5.17
N GLU A 37 -8.61 -22.55 -6.40
CA GLU A 37 -7.44 -23.11 -7.11
C GLU A 37 -6.32 -22.06 -7.29
N ILE A 38 -6.67 -20.81 -7.65
CA ILE A 38 -5.70 -19.72 -7.76
C ILE A 38 -4.93 -19.51 -6.45
N PHE A 39 -5.64 -19.42 -5.33
CA PHE A 39 -5.00 -19.20 -4.04
C PHE A 39 -4.28 -20.43 -3.50
N THR A 40 -4.73 -21.63 -3.85
CA THR A 40 -4.00 -22.88 -3.61
C THR A 40 -2.63 -22.83 -4.28
N ARG A 41 -2.57 -22.46 -5.57
CA ARG A 41 -1.31 -22.31 -6.31
C ARG A 41 -0.41 -21.22 -5.72
N PHE A 42 -0.96 -20.09 -5.26
CA PHE A 42 -0.17 -19.06 -4.58
C PHE A 42 0.44 -19.59 -3.28
N ARG A 43 -0.35 -20.29 -2.46
CA ARG A 43 0.11 -20.91 -1.22
C ARG A 43 1.19 -21.95 -1.48
N ASP A 44 1.01 -22.80 -2.47
CA ASP A 44 1.96 -23.89 -2.78
C ASP A 44 3.28 -23.34 -3.34
N ALA A 45 3.25 -22.19 -4.00
CA ALA A 45 4.45 -21.50 -4.48
C ALA A 45 5.16 -20.70 -3.38
N GLU A 46 4.42 -20.08 -2.46
CA GLU A 46 4.95 -19.27 -1.37
C GLU A 46 3.95 -19.27 -0.20
N ALA A 47 4.15 -20.16 0.76
CA ALA A 47 3.23 -20.35 1.87
C ALA A 47 3.15 -19.14 2.82
N GLU A 48 4.26 -18.42 2.99
CA GLU A 48 4.38 -17.28 3.90
C GLU A 48 4.84 -16.00 3.18
N PRO A 49 3.98 -15.38 2.34
CA PRO A 49 4.35 -14.20 1.61
C PRO A 49 4.59 -13.03 2.57
N LYS A 50 5.73 -12.33 2.40
CA LYS A 50 6.13 -11.24 3.30
C LYS A 50 6.04 -9.89 2.60
N GLY A 51 5.66 -8.87 3.37
CA GLY A 51 5.77 -7.48 2.94
C GLY A 51 7.24 -7.04 2.85
N GLU A 52 7.51 -6.07 1.98
CA GLU A 52 8.88 -5.60 1.72
C GLU A 52 9.33 -4.47 2.67
N LEU A 53 8.43 -3.88 3.47
CA LEU A 53 8.77 -2.85 4.45
C LEU A 53 9.38 -3.47 5.71
N GLU A 54 10.60 -3.04 6.03
CA GLU A 54 11.33 -3.47 7.24
C GLU A 54 10.73 -2.84 8.50
N HIS A 55 10.47 -3.65 9.51
CA HIS A 55 9.94 -3.24 10.81
C HIS A 55 10.29 -4.26 11.89
N VAL A 56 10.29 -3.83 13.15
CA VAL A 56 10.59 -4.69 14.32
C VAL A 56 9.47 -4.67 15.36
N SER A 57 8.49 -3.77 15.20
CA SER A 57 7.35 -3.63 16.10
C SER A 57 6.12 -3.10 15.34
N ALA A 58 4.94 -3.15 15.97
CA ALA A 58 3.73 -2.50 15.43
C ALA A 58 3.97 -1.01 15.16
N TYR A 59 4.66 -0.33 16.06
CA TYR A 59 4.97 1.09 15.94
C TYR A 59 5.85 1.37 14.73
N THR A 60 6.96 0.67 14.60
CA THR A 60 7.87 0.86 13.44
C THR A 60 7.18 0.50 12.12
N LEU A 61 6.26 -0.47 12.11
CA LEU A 61 5.45 -0.77 10.94
C LEU A 61 4.52 0.39 10.58
N VAL A 62 3.76 0.95 11.54
CA VAL A 62 2.89 2.11 11.29
C VAL A 62 3.68 3.27 10.71
N VAL A 63 4.84 3.58 11.30
CA VAL A 63 5.73 4.65 10.83
C VAL A 63 6.23 4.34 9.41
N ALA A 64 6.73 3.13 9.14
CA ALA A 64 7.23 2.74 7.81
C ALA A 64 6.14 2.85 6.75
N VAL A 65 4.91 2.37 7.04
CA VAL A 65 3.78 2.45 6.09
C VAL A 65 3.33 3.90 5.89
N ALA A 66 3.29 4.73 6.94
CA ALA A 66 2.99 6.15 6.78
C ALA A 66 4.04 6.88 5.92
N LEU A 67 5.32 6.52 6.08
CA LEU A 67 6.41 7.05 5.27
C LEU A 67 6.41 6.54 3.83
N SER A 68 5.79 5.39 3.54
CA SER A 68 5.77 4.80 2.19
C SER A 68 4.80 5.49 1.22
N ALA A 69 3.93 6.38 1.69
CA ALA A 69 3.04 7.15 0.82
C ALA A 69 3.86 7.92 -0.24
N GLN A 70 3.64 7.60 -1.52
CA GLN A 70 4.37 8.18 -2.66
C GLN A 70 5.91 7.99 -2.57
N ALA A 71 6.37 6.89 -1.97
CA ALA A 71 7.77 6.50 -1.91
C ALA A 71 7.90 4.99 -2.20
N THR A 72 9.09 4.54 -2.59
CA THR A 72 9.37 3.11 -2.77
C THR A 72 9.71 2.46 -1.43
N ASP A 73 9.33 1.19 -1.24
CA ASP A 73 9.66 0.44 -0.03
C ASP A 73 11.18 0.41 0.24
N ALA A 74 11.99 0.21 -0.81
CA ALA A 74 13.45 0.28 -0.70
C ALA A 74 13.97 1.64 -0.22
N GLY A 75 13.37 2.74 -0.71
CA GLY A 75 13.72 4.10 -0.27
C GLY A 75 13.34 4.34 1.19
N VAL A 76 12.17 3.85 1.62
CA VAL A 76 11.72 3.92 3.01
C VAL A 76 12.63 3.08 3.90
N ASN A 77 12.91 1.83 3.56
CA ASN A 77 13.80 0.97 4.33
C ASN A 77 15.20 1.60 4.52
N LYS A 78 15.76 2.18 3.45
CA LYS A 78 17.04 2.90 3.54
C LYS A 78 16.99 4.05 4.55
N ALA A 79 15.90 4.82 4.56
CA ALA A 79 15.72 5.95 5.46
C ALA A 79 15.44 5.51 6.92
N THR A 80 14.67 4.44 7.11
CA THR A 80 14.21 4.02 8.43
C THR A 80 15.19 3.12 9.19
N ARG A 81 16.10 2.42 8.51
CA ARG A 81 17.10 1.54 9.18
C ARG A 81 17.91 2.25 10.26
N ALA A 82 18.37 3.47 10.00
CA ALA A 82 19.10 4.27 10.99
C ALA A 82 18.16 4.88 12.03
N LEU A 83 17.00 5.38 11.59
CA LEU A 83 15.99 5.96 12.45
C LEU A 83 15.49 4.97 13.51
N PHE A 84 15.12 3.75 13.11
CA PHE A 84 14.57 2.75 14.03
C PHE A 84 15.59 2.16 15.00
N LYS A 85 16.90 2.34 14.77
CA LYS A 85 17.93 1.96 15.75
C LYS A 85 17.94 2.89 16.95
N ILE A 86 17.50 4.14 16.82
CA ILE A 86 17.52 5.16 17.86
C ILE A 86 16.13 5.56 18.37
N ALA A 87 15.10 5.40 17.52
CA ALA A 87 13.74 5.83 17.81
C ALA A 87 12.73 4.77 17.34
N ASP A 88 12.68 3.62 18.02
CA ASP A 88 11.82 2.47 17.73
C ASP A 88 10.52 2.45 18.56
N THR A 89 10.33 3.45 19.45
CA THR A 89 9.09 3.65 20.23
C THR A 89 8.57 5.08 20.07
N PRO A 90 7.26 5.32 20.37
CA PRO A 90 6.69 6.67 20.32
C PRO A 90 7.46 7.68 21.17
N GLU A 91 7.85 7.31 22.40
CA GLU A 91 8.55 8.19 23.36
C GLU A 91 9.94 8.57 22.82
N LYS A 92 10.70 7.60 22.31
CA LYS A 92 12.02 7.86 21.69
C LYS A 92 11.89 8.74 20.44
N MET A 93 10.83 8.54 19.65
CA MET A 93 10.57 9.36 18.46
C MET A 93 10.26 10.81 18.85
N LEU A 94 9.48 11.03 19.91
CA LEU A 94 9.19 12.34 20.45
C LEU A 94 10.46 13.00 21.00
N SER A 95 11.31 12.25 21.71
CA SER A 95 12.59 12.75 22.23
C SER A 95 13.55 13.16 21.12
N LEU A 96 13.50 12.48 19.96
CA LEU A 96 14.29 12.84 18.77
C LEU A 96 13.80 14.15 18.13
N GLY A 97 12.50 14.40 18.19
CA GLY A 97 11.86 15.58 17.63
C GLY A 97 11.76 15.60 16.10
N GLU A 98 11.02 16.57 15.57
CA GLU A 98 10.73 16.69 14.13
C GLU A 98 12.00 16.83 13.29
N GLU A 99 12.92 17.70 13.72
CA GLU A 99 14.19 17.94 13.01
C GLU A 99 15.07 16.67 12.98
N GLY A 100 15.13 15.93 14.08
CA GLY A 100 15.85 14.66 14.14
C GLY A 100 15.25 13.62 13.17
N VAL A 101 13.93 13.53 13.08
CA VAL A 101 13.26 12.66 12.10
C VAL A 101 13.60 13.10 10.67
N ILE A 102 13.54 14.41 10.37
CA ILE A 102 13.87 14.96 9.04
C ILE A 102 15.26 14.54 8.59
N GLU A 103 16.27 14.61 9.48
CA GLU A 103 17.65 14.22 9.13
C GLU A 103 17.73 12.78 8.57
N HIS A 104 16.92 11.87 9.07
CA HIS A 104 16.90 10.49 8.62
C HIS A 104 16.08 10.25 7.34
N ILE A 105 14.96 10.99 7.19
CA ILE A 105 14.00 10.72 6.09
C ILE A 105 14.08 11.72 4.93
N LYS A 106 15.01 12.66 4.93
CA LYS A 106 15.13 13.73 3.89
C LYS A 106 15.34 13.21 2.46
N THR A 107 15.67 11.93 2.29
CA THR A 107 15.83 11.28 0.99
C THR A 107 14.51 10.84 0.36
N ILE A 108 13.40 10.82 1.10
CA ILE A 108 12.08 10.45 0.58
C ILE A 108 11.22 11.68 0.33
N GLY A 109 10.30 11.58 -0.66
CA GLY A 109 9.43 12.69 -1.02
C GLY A 109 8.51 13.15 0.13
N LEU A 110 8.18 14.44 0.18
CA LEU A 110 7.30 15.05 1.18
C LEU A 110 7.79 14.89 2.64
N PHE A 111 9.08 14.74 2.84
CA PHE A 111 9.69 14.37 4.12
C PHE A 111 9.30 15.30 5.28
N ARG A 112 9.17 16.64 5.08
CA ARG A 112 8.75 17.57 6.14
C ARG A 112 7.35 17.26 6.66
N ASN A 113 6.38 17.08 5.78
CA ASN A 113 5.01 16.72 6.18
C ASN A 113 4.97 15.32 6.81
N LYS A 114 5.78 14.39 6.32
CA LYS A 114 5.90 13.04 6.88
C LYS A 114 6.49 13.06 8.28
N ALA A 115 7.58 13.82 8.51
CA ALA A 115 8.17 13.99 9.84
C ALA A 115 7.16 14.56 10.83
N LYS A 116 6.49 15.65 10.45
CA LYS A 116 5.43 16.24 11.27
C LYS A 116 4.32 15.26 11.64
N ASN A 117 3.89 14.44 10.66
CA ASN A 117 2.87 13.40 10.90
C ASN A 117 3.39 12.31 11.82
N VAL A 118 4.64 11.86 11.68
CA VAL A 118 5.26 10.85 12.56
C VAL A 118 5.33 11.36 14.00
N ILE A 119 5.74 12.60 14.24
CA ILE A 119 5.76 13.19 15.58
C ILE A 119 4.34 13.29 16.16
N LYS A 120 3.36 13.79 15.40
CA LYS A 120 1.97 13.89 15.85
C LYS A 120 1.33 12.52 16.12
N LEU A 121 1.63 11.52 15.29
CA LEU A 121 1.20 10.14 15.46
C LEU A 121 1.78 9.57 16.76
N SER A 122 3.08 9.79 17.01
CA SER A 122 3.76 9.33 18.22
C SER A 122 3.17 9.99 19.46
N GLN A 123 2.92 11.30 19.42
CA GLN A 123 2.28 12.02 20.51
C GLN A 123 0.90 11.45 20.83
N LYS A 124 0.08 11.25 19.79
CA LYS A 124 -1.27 10.69 19.99
C LYS A 124 -1.24 9.27 20.54
N LEU A 125 -0.27 8.43 20.14
CA LEU A 125 -0.10 7.10 20.72
C LEU A 125 0.22 7.17 22.21
N VAL A 126 1.08 8.09 22.63
CA VAL A 126 1.40 8.29 24.06
C VAL A 126 0.17 8.81 24.82
N ASP A 127 -0.50 9.84 24.30
CA ASP A 127 -1.59 10.51 25.01
C ASP A 127 -2.88 9.71 25.13
N GLU A 128 -3.21 8.91 24.09
CA GLU A 128 -4.52 8.25 24.00
C GLU A 128 -4.46 6.71 23.99
N PHE A 129 -3.27 6.12 23.83
CA PHE A 129 -3.10 4.67 23.65
C PHE A 129 -1.95 4.06 24.46
N ASP A 130 -1.47 4.74 25.50
CA ASP A 130 -0.38 4.29 26.38
C ASP A 130 0.89 3.84 25.61
N GLY A 131 1.21 4.56 24.51
CA GLY A 131 2.32 4.24 23.61
C GLY A 131 2.10 3.00 22.72
N GLN A 132 0.93 2.36 22.78
CA GLN A 132 0.63 1.15 22.02
C GLN A 132 -0.10 1.46 20.72
N VAL A 133 0.17 0.65 19.68
CA VAL A 133 -0.57 0.76 18.42
C VAL A 133 -1.92 0.04 18.56
N PRO A 134 -3.04 0.75 18.32
CA PRO A 134 -4.36 0.14 18.46
C PRO A 134 -4.64 -0.88 17.35
N SER A 135 -5.43 -1.92 17.67
CA SER A 135 -5.79 -3.01 16.75
C SER A 135 -7.11 -2.83 16.00
N SER A 136 -7.76 -1.66 16.10
CA SER A 136 -8.99 -1.38 15.36
C SER A 136 -8.74 -0.39 14.22
N ARG A 137 -9.45 -0.58 13.10
CA ARG A 137 -9.34 0.30 11.92
C ARG A 137 -9.67 1.75 12.27
N ALA A 138 -10.72 1.98 13.05
CA ALA A 138 -11.13 3.33 13.41
C ALA A 138 -10.07 4.06 14.25
N ALA A 139 -9.50 3.39 15.25
CA ALA A 139 -8.44 3.95 16.08
C ALA A 139 -7.15 4.19 15.26
N LEU A 140 -6.74 3.26 14.39
CA LEU A 140 -5.60 3.47 13.49
C LEU A 140 -5.82 4.67 12.56
N GLN A 141 -7.01 4.83 11.99
CA GLN A 141 -7.32 5.97 11.11
C GLN A 141 -7.40 7.30 11.85
N SER A 142 -7.54 7.31 13.17
CA SER A 142 -7.47 8.54 13.97
C SER A 142 -6.06 9.08 14.12
N LEU A 143 -5.03 8.25 13.82
CA LEU A 143 -3.62 8.66 13.91
C LEU A 143 -3.23 9.57 12.73
N PRO A 144 -2.51 10.67 12.97
CA PRO A 144 -2.04 11.57 11.92
C PRO A 144 -1.22 10.86 10.85
N GLY A 145 -1.59 11.04 9.57
CA GLY A 145 -0.92 10.40 8.44
C GLY A 145 -1.33 8.95 8.17
N VAL A 146 -2.27 8.40 8.93
CA VAL A 146 -2.79 7.05 8.76
C VAL A 146 -4.18 7.08 8.09
N GLY A 147 -4.22 6.78 6.80
CA GLY A 147 -5.46 6.59 6.06
C GLY A 147 -5.96 5.14 6.11
N ARG A 148 -7.12 4.86 5.47
CA ARG A 148 -7.72 3.51 5.40
C ARG A 148 -6.71 2.46 4.91
N LYS A 149 -5.99 2.73 3.82
CA LYS A 149 -4.99 1.80 3.29
C LYS A 149 -3.88 1.51 4.31
N THR A 150 -3.31 2.53 4.95
CA THR A 150 -2.28 2.37 5.97
C THR A 150 -2.79 1.54 7.15
N ALA A 151 -4.00 1.82 7.63
CA ALA A 151 -4.64 1.05 8.70
C ALA A 151 -4.80 -0.42 8.30
N ASN A 152 -5.29 -0.70 7.08
CA ASN A 152 -5.46 -2.08 6.60
C ASN A 152 -4.12 -2.83 6.49
N VAL A 153 -3.02 -2.17 6.04
CA VAL A 153 -1.69 -2.79 6.02
C VAL A 153 -1.26 -3.21 7.43
N VAL A 154 -1.41 -2.32 8.41
CA VAL A 154 -1.03 -2.61 9.81
C VAL A 154 -1.89 -3.72 10.39
N LEU A 155 -3.20 -3.70 10.16
CA LEU A 155 -4.11 -4.76 10.59
C LEU A 155 -3.73 -6.11 10.00
N ASN A 156 -3.43 -6.16 8.70
CA ASN A 156 -3.05 -7.39 8.02
C ASN A 156 -1.68 -7.89 8.48
N MET A 157 -0.65 -7.03 8.40
CA MET A 157 0.74 -7.47 8.63
C MET A 157 1.04 -7.77 10.09
N TRP A 158 0.61 -6.90 11.01
CA TRP A 158 0.93 -7.03 12.43
C TRP A 158 -0.13 -7.81 13.21
N PHE A 159 -1.37 -7.37 13.10
CA PHE A 159 -2.47 -7.99 13.87
C PHE A 159 -3.06 -9.24 13.22
N LYS A 160 -2.59 -9.62 12.04
CA LYS A 160 -3.06 -10.80 11.29
C LYS A 160 -4.56 -10.80 10.97
N HIS A 161 -5.16 -9.62 10.94
CA HIS A 161 -6.55 -9.47 10.50
C HIS A 161 -6.63 -9.66 8.97
N PRO A 162 -7.70 -10.20 8.42
CA PRO A 162 -7.90 -10.39 6.99
C PRO A 162 -8.24 -9.08 6.25
N ALA A 163 -7.64 -7.96 6.67
CA ALA A 163 -7.85 -6.65 6.07
C ALA A 163 -7.09 -6.51 4.75
N GLN A 164 -7.73 -5.92 3.76
CA GLN A 164 -7.17 -5.77 2.41
C GLN A 164 -6.80 -4.31 2.14
N ALA A 165 -5.53 -4.03 1.93
CA ALA A 165 -5.05 -2.69 1.60
C ALA A 165 -4.90 -2.54 0.08
N VAL A 166 -6.03 -2.38 -0.61
CA VAL A 166 -6.06 -2.32 -2.09
C VAL A 166 -5.26 -1.13 -2.59
N ASP A 167 -4.18 -1.42 -3.29
CA ASP A 167 -3.36 -0.45 -3.99
C ASP A 167 -3.52 -0.59 -5.52
N THR A 168 -2.73 0.14 -6.29
CA THR A 168 -2.77 0.07 -7.75
C THR A 168 -2.39 -1.31 -8.31
N HIS A 169 -1.60 -2.11 -7.57
CA HIS A 169 -1.24 -3.46 -7.97
C HIS A 169 -2.40 -4.41 -7.74
N ILE A 170 -2.97 -4.42 -6.54
CA ILE A 170 -4.12 -5.28 -6.18
C ILE A 170 -5.34 -4.89 -7.03
N PHE A 171 -5.62 -3.58 -7.18
CA PHE A 171 -6.71 -3.10 -8.04
C PHE A 171 -6.58 -3.61 -9.47
N ARG A 172 -5.38 -3.55 -10.04
CA ARG A 172 -5.11 -4.05 -11.39
C ARG A 172 -5.26 -5.57 -11.48
N VAL A 173 -4.66 -6.30 -10.54
CA VAL A 173 -4.74 -7.77 -10.50
C VAL A 173 -6.17 -8.22 -10.37
N GLY A 174 -6.92 -7.72 -9.39
CA GLY A 174 -8.32 -8.07 -9.16
C GLY A 174 -9.19 -7.89 -10.40
N ASN A 175 -9.09 -6.72 -11.04
CA ASN A 175 -9.84 -6.41 -12.25
C ASN A 175 -9.37 -7.16 -13.49
N ARG A 176 -8.07 -7.37 -13.66
CA ARG A 176 -7.52 -8.02 -14.87
C ARG A 176 -7.75 -9.52 -14.85
N THR A 177 -7.59 -10.14 -13.70
CA THR A 177 -7.72 -11.60 -13.58
C THR A 177 -9.15 -12.07 -13.41
N GLY A 178 -10.05 -11.21 -12.96
CA GLY A 178 -11.40 -11.58 -12.55
C GLY A 178 -11.50 -12.13 -11.12
N ILE A 179 -10.42 -12.10 -10.34
CA ILE A 179 -10.44 -12.54 -8.93
C ILE A 179 -11.34 -11.63 -8.10
N ALA A 180 -11.23 -10.33 -8.29
CA ALA A 180 -11.98 -9.34 -7.51
C ALA A 180 -12.25 -8.09 -8.37
N PRO A 181 -13.16 -8.15 -9.36
CA PRO A 181 -13.49 -7.02 -10.21
C PRO A 181 -14.25 -5.95 -9.43
N GLY A 182 -13.88 -4.68 -9.65
CA GLY A 182 -14.52 -3.55 -8.99
C GLY A 182 -14.21 -2.23 -9.70
N LYS A 183 -15.19 -1.30 -9.69
CA LYS A 183 -15.08 0.01 -10.33
C LYS A 183 -14.11 0.97 -9.61
N ASP A 184 -13.90 0.76 -8.34
CA ASP A 184 -13.04 1.55 -7.46
C ASP A 184 -12.36 0.65 -6.42
N VAL A 185 -11.48 1.24 -5.61
CA VAL A 185 -10.69 0.53 -4.59
C VAL A 185 -11.58 -0.15 -3.56
N ASP A 186 -12.66 0.54 -3.12
CA ASP A 186 -13.58 0.00 -2.11
C ASP A 186 -14.40 -1.17 -2.66
N ALA A 187 -14.76 -1.15 -3.94
CA ALA A 187 -15.44 -2.26 -4.59
C ALA A 187 -14.52 -3.49 -4.73
N VAL A 188 -13.23 -3.29 -5.05
CA VAL A 188 -12.26 -4.38 -5.11
C VAL A 188 -11.97 -4.93 -3.71
N GLU A 189 -11.85 -4.06 -2.68
CA GLU A 189 -11.69 -4.50 -1.28
C GLU A 189 -12.83 -5.41 -0.86
N ARG A 190 -14.09 -4.97 -1.06
CA ARG A 190 -15.27 -5.81 -0.77
C ARG A 190 -15.30 -7.11 -1.57
N ALA A 191 -14.98 -7.06 -2.86
CA ALA A 191 -14.96 -8.27 -3.69
C ALA A 191 -13.89 -9.29 -3.21
N ILE A 192 -12.76 -8.83 -2.67
CA ILE A 192 -11.77 -9.70 -2.03
C ILE A 192 -12.35 -10.31 -0.75
N GLU A 193 -12.93 -9.48 0.12
CA GLU A 193 -13.54 -9.94 1.38
C GLU A 193 -14.68 -10.94 1.15
N ASP A 194 -15.50 -10.76 0.10
CA ASP A 194 -16.68 -11.57 -0.19
C ASP A 194 -16.35 -12.89 -0.93
N HIS A 195 -15.32 -12.90 -1.79
CA HIS A 195 -15.11 -14.01 -2.72
C HIS A 195 -13.85 -14.85 -2.46
N ILE A 196 -12.87 -14.33 -1.74
CA ILE A 196 -11.67 -15.12 -1.41
C ILE A 196 -12.00 -16.04 -0.23
N PRO A 197 -11.69 -17.35 -0.32
CA PRO A 197 -11.91 -18.28 0.78
C PRO A 197 -11.26 -17.80 2.08
N ALA A 198 -11.93 -17.97 3.21
CA ALA A 198 -11.54 -17.42 4.52
C ALA A 198 -10.11 -17.79 4.92
N GLU A 199 -9.66 -19.00 4.61
CA GLU A 199 -8.30 -19.47 4.89
C GLU A 199 -7.21 -18.72 4.14
N PHE A 200 -7.53 -18.09 3.01
CA PHE A 200 -6.59 -17.33 2.19
C PHE A 200 -6.69 -15.82 2.40
N GLN A 201 -7.72 -15.30 3.06
CA GLN A 201 -7.96 -13.86 3.14
C GLN A 201 -6.81 -13.07 3.76
N GLN A 202 -6.18 -13.58 4.82
CA GLN A 202 -5.08 -12.87 5.46
C GLN A 202 -3.83 -12.83 4.56
N PRO A 203 -3.32 -13.93 4.00
CA PRO A 203 -2.16 -13.89 3.11
C PRO A 203 -2.47 -13.35 1.69
N ALA A 204 -3.74 -13.31 1.27
CA ALA A 204 -4.15 -12.83 -0.05
C ALA A 204 -3.61 -11.44 -0.39
N HIS A 205 -3.57 -10.54 0.60
CA HIS A 205 -3.01 -9.21 0.44
C HIS A 205 -1.59 -9.24 -0.15
N HIS A 206 -0.72 -10.07 0.43
CA HIS A 206 0.67 -10.15 -0.01
C HIS A 206 0.81 -10.89 -1.33
N TRP A 207 0.11 -12.00 -1.55
CA TRP A 207 0.14 -12.70 -2.83
C TRP A 207 -0.31 -11.81 -3.99
N LEU A 208 -1.41 -11.07 -3.81
CA LEU A 208 -1.93 -10.19 -4.85
C LEU A 208 -0.99 -9.01 -5.14
N ILE A 209 -0.38 -8.40 -4.11
CA ILE A 209 0.53 -7.28 -4.30
C ILE A 209 1.84 -7.74 -4.97
N LEU A 210 2.41 -8.86 -4.53
CA LEU A 210 3.64 -9.43 -5.11
C LEU A 210 3.39 -9.90 -6.54
N HIS A 211 2.27 -10.59 -6.80
CA HIS A 211 1.88 -10.96 -8.15
C HIS A 211 1.73 -9.74 -9.07
N GLY A 212 1.12 -8.67 -8.57
CA GLY A 212 0.99 -7.41 -9.31
C GLY A 212 2.32 -6.69 -9.55
N ARG A 213 3.27 -6.75 -8.61
CA ARG A 213 4.59 -6.12 -8.73
C ARG A 213 5.49 -6.85 -9.72
N TYR A 214 5.51 -8.17 -9.70
CA TYR A 214 6.55 -8.96 -10.36
C TYR A 214 6.09 -9.74 -11.57
N THR A 215 4.80 -10.14 -11.64
CA THR A 215 4.24 -10.96 -12.73
C THR A 215 3.21 -10.20 -13.54
N CYS A 216 2.08 -9.83 -12.93
CA CYS A 216 1.00 -9.11 -13.60
C CYS A 216 1.25 -7.60 -13.63
N VAL A 217 2.41 -7.18 -14.15
CA VAL A 217 2.83 -5.78 -14.22
C VAL A 217 1.92 -4.96 -15.15
N ALA A 218 1.92 -3.61 -14.99
CA ALA A 218 1.00 -2.74 -15.71
C ALA A 218 1.20 -2.79 -17.23
N ARG A 219 2.46 -2.73 -17.69
CA ARG A 219 2.84 -2.81 -19.10
C ARG A 219 3.52 -4.15 -19.35
N LYS A 220 3.09 -4.89 -20.40
CA LYS A 220 3.66 -6.19 -20.79
C LYS A 220 3.71 -7.18 -19.62
N PRO A 221 2.57 -7.63 -19.09
CA PRO A 221 2.54 -8.63 -18.01
C PRO A 221 3.23 -9.91 -18.45
N LYS A 222 3.89 -10.61 -17.53
CA LYS A 222 4.65 -11.84 -17.82
C LYS A 222 3.72 -13.05 -17.86
N CYS A 223 2.75 -13.06 -18.77
CA CYS A 223 1.69 -14.08 -18.80
C CYS A 223 2.22 -15.49 -19.13
N ASN A 224 3.28 -15.61 -19.92
CA ASN A 224 3.90 -16.90 -20.25
C ASN A 224 4.50 -17.62 -19.04
N ALA A 225 4.98 -16.87 -18.03
CA ALA A 225 5.51 -17.39 -16.77
C ALA A 225 4.52 -17.26 -15.60
N CYS A 226 3.25 -16.93 -15.87
CA CYS A 226 2.27 -16.68 -14.83
C CYS A 226 1.67 -17.99 -14.29
N LEU A 227 1.77 -18.19 -12.99
CA LEU A 227 1.28 -19.37 -12.27
C LEU A 227 -0.22 -19.65 -12.46
N ILE A 228 -1.00 -18.59 -12.72
CA ILE A 228 -2.46 -18.65 -12.87
C ILE A 228 -2.93 -18.33 -14.30
N ARG A 229 -2.05 -18.46 -15.29
CA ARG A 229 -2.34 -18.08 -16.68
C ARG A 229 -3.59 -18.73 -17.25
N ASP A 230 -3.76 -20.02 -17.00
CA ASP A 230 -4.87 -20.85 -17.47
C ASP A 230 -6.22 -20.52 -16.79
N LEU A 231 -6.18 -20.03 -15.57
CA LEU A 231 -7.36 -19.66 -14.76
C LEU A 231 -7.76 -18.19 -14.89
N CYS A 232 -6.86 -17.36 -15.42
CA CYS A 232 -7.03 -15.91 -15.52
C CYS A 232 -7.97 -15.52 -16.67
N SER A 233 -8.93 -14.63 -16.40
CA SER A 233 -9.89 -14.14 -17.41
C SER A 233 -9.35 -13.03 -18.33
N PHE A 234 -8.10 -12.60 -18.16
CA PHE A 234 -7.50 -11.56 -18.99
C PHE A 234 -7.34 -12.05 -20.45
N GLU A 235 -7.95 -11.34 -21.40
CA GLU A 235 -7.96 -11.75 -22.82
C GLU A 235 -6.64 -11.41 -23.52
N ASP A 236 -6.05 -10.23 -23.24
CA ASP A 236 -4.83 -9.73 -23.90
C ASP A 236 -3.55 -10.30 -23.26
N LYS A 237 -3.51 -11.62 -23.06
CA LYS A 237 -2.34 -12.29 -22.49
C LYS A 237 -1.13 -12.14 -23.40
N THR A 238 -0.02 -11.68 -22.83
CA THR A 238 1.25 -11.61 -23.54
C THR A 238 1.83 -13.01 -23.79
N PRO A 239 2.52 -13.20 -24.90
CA PRO A 239 3.20 -14.47 -25.23
C PRO A 239 4.31 -14.80 -24.21
#